data_6a533a5b5893cea4770f219d614cce9d
#
_entry.id   6a533a5b5893cea4770f219d614cce9d
#
_cell.length_a   1.000
_cell.length_b   1.000
_cell.length_c   1.000
_cell.angle_alpha   90.00
_cell.angle_beta   90.00
_cell.angle_gamma   90.00
#
_symmetry.space_group_name_H-M   'P 1'
#
loop_
_entity.id
_entity.type
_entity.pdbx_description
1 polymer ?
#
loop_
_entity_poly.entity_id
_entity_poly.type
_entity_poly.pdbx_seq_one_letter_code
_entity_poly.pdbx_strand_id
1 'polypeptide(L)'
;MSATDEYLANNERYAETFAGPLPLPPSRHVAVVACMDARLNVYAILGLGEGEAHVIRNAGGVITDDEIRSLAISQRLLGTREIILIHHTDCGMLTFTDDDFKGAIQDETGIKPAWSAEAFRDLDEDVRQSVARILASPFIPHKDEIRGFVFDVITGKLNEVS
;
A
#
# COMPACT_ATOMS: atom_id res chain seq x y z
N MET A 1 14.97 27.31 2.26
CA MET A 1 15.12 26.05 1.51
C MET A 1 14.03 25.11 1.96
N SER A 2 13.20 24.65 1.07
CA SER A 2 12.12 23.70 1.40
C SER A 2 12.68 22.27 1.45
N ALA A 3 11.94 21.34 2.08
CA ALA A 3 12.30 19.91 2.02
C ALA A 3 12.38 19.41 0.56
N THR A 4 11.53 19.97 -0.32
CA THR A 4 11.55 19.64 -1.75
C THR A 4 12.88 20.03 -2.41
N ASP A 5 13.45 21.19 -2.08
CA ASP A 5 14.74 21.61 -2.64
C ASP A 5 15.86 20.65 -2.22
N GLU A 6 15.83 20.20 -0.96
CA GLU A 6 16.76 19.20 -0.46
C GLU A 6 16.60 17.85 -1.20
N TYR A 7 15.35 17.40 -1.42
CA TYR A 7 15.09 16.15 -2.12
C TYR A 7 15.51 16.20 -3.59
N LEU A 8 15.38 17.35 -4.26
CA LEU A 8 15.89 17.53 -5.61
C LEU A 8 17.43 17.43 -5.66
N ALA A 9 18.12 18.05 -4.71
CA ALA A 9 19.58 17.90 -4.61
C ALA A 9 20.01 16.44 -4.32
N ASN A 10 19.20 15.68 -3.55
CA ASN A 10 19.42 14.25 -3.35
C ASN A 10 19.21 13.45 -4.65
N ASN A 11 18.19 13.83 -5.46
CA ASN A 11 17.93 13.19 -6.74
C ASN A 11 19.08 13.37 -7.75
N GLU A 12 19.72 14.53 -7.79
CA GLU A 12 20.90 14.74 -8.63
C GLU A 12 22.00 13.70 -8.30
N ARG A 13 22.26 13.47 -7.01
CA ARG A 13 23.25 12.45 -6.57
C ARG A 13 22.82 11.01 -6.90
N TYR A 14 21.52 10.73 -6.76
CA TYR A 14 20.97 9.43 -7.15
C TYR A 14 21.14 9.17 -8.66
N ALA A 15 20.88 10.19 -9.49
CA ALA A 15 21.00 10.09 -10.93
C ALA A 15 22.43 9.76 -11.40
N GLU A 16 23.46 10.22 -10.67
CA GLU A 16 24.87 9.92 -10.99
C GLU A 16 25.22 8.44 -10.91
N THR A 17 24.49 7.68 -10.07
CA THR A 17 24.73 6.25 -9.81
C THR A 17 23.60 5.35 -10.30
N PHE A 18 22.60 5.91 -10.98
CA PHE A 18 21.44 5.17 -11.45
C PHE A 18 21.84 4.12 -12.52
N ALA A 19 21.52 2.88 -12.24
CA ALA A 19 21.91 1.74 -13.09
C ALA A 19 20.93 1.46 -14.25
N GLY A 20 19.83 2.26 -14.37
CA GLY A 20 18.83 2.07 -15.42
C GLY A 20 19.35 2.24 -16.85
N PRO A 21 18.49 2.02 -17.87
CA PRO A 21 17.04 1.75 -17.76
C PRO A 21 16.74 0.32 -17.30
N LEU A 22 15.61 0.19 -16.57
CA LEU A 22 15.08 -1.10 -16.12
C LEU A 22 13.88 -1.52 -16.97
N PRO A 23 13.59 -2.83 -17.11
CA PRO A 23 12.41 -3.31 -17.81
C PRO A 23 11.12 -2.76 -17.21
N LEU A 24 10.11 -2.51 -18.04
CA LEU A 24 8.82 -2.00 -17.60
C LEU A 24 8.08 -2.99 -16.68
N PRO A 25 7.96 -4.29 -16.99
CA PRO A 25 7.34 -5.25 -16.07
C PRO A 25 8.24 -5.51 -14.85
N PRO A 26 7.66 -5.61 -13.63
CA PRO A 26 8.45 -5.95 -12.44
C PRO A 26 9.01 -7.37 -12.53
N SER A 27 10.32 -7.52 -12.29
CA SER A 27 11.04 -8.75 -12.55
C SER A 27 10.64 -9.93 -11.64
N ARG A 28 10.08 -9.64 -10.44
CA ARG A 28 9.63 -10.68 -9.49
C ARG A 28 8.16 -11.04 -9.67
N HIS A 29 7.44 -10.36 -10.55
CA HIS A 29 6.01 -10.57 -10.80
C HIS A 29 5.13 -10.41 -9.57
N VAL A 30 5.50 -9.54 -8.65
CA VAL A 30 4.81 -9.27 -7.36
C VAL A 30 4.26 -7.85 -7.34
N ALA A 31 3.07 -7.69 -6.79
CA ALA A 31 2.50 -6.42 -6.39
C ALA A 31 2.33 -6.38 -4.87
N VAL A 32 2.76 -5.30 -4.25
CA VAL A 32 2.65 -5.06 -2.82
C VAL A 32 1.68 -3.91 -2.59
N VAL A 33 0.73 -4.07 -1.68
CA VAL A 33 -0.11 -2.97 -1.18
C VAL A 33 0.20 -2.79 0.30
N ALA A 34 0.66 -1.61 0.68
CA ALA A 34 1.09 -1.32 2.05
C ALA A 34 0.52 0.00 2.56
N CYS A 35 0.47 0.14 3.88
CA CYS A 35 0.16 1.42 4.50
C CYS A 35 1.20 2.49 4.11
N MET A 36 0.73 3.73 3.97
CA MET A 36 1.59 4.89 3.67
C MET A 36 2.43 5.35 4.86
N ASP A 37 2.31 4.73 6.03
CA ASP A 37 3.02 5.11 7.25
C ASP A 37 4.52 5.29 6.98
N ALA A 38 5.06 6.42 7.43
CA ALA A 38 6.45 6.80 7.16
C ALA A 38 7.50 5.85 7.76
N ARG A 39 7.10 5.02 8.74
CA ARG A 39 7.96 4.02 9.37
C ARG A 39 8.12 2.74 8.55
N LEU A 40 7.28 2.52 7.52
CA LEU A 40 7.34 1.34 6.66
C LEU A 40 8.23 1.61 5.45
N ASN A 41 9.44 1.09 5.48
CA ASN A 41 10.30 1.01 4.31
C ASN A 41 10.08 -0.32 3.61
N VAL A 42 9.09 -0.39 2.72
CA VAL A 42 8.65 -1.63 2.07
C VAL A 42 9.79 -2.32 1.32
N TYR A 43 10.64 -1.56 0.64
CA TYR A 43 11.78 -2.13 -0.08
C TYR A 43 12.75 -2.83 0.85
N ALA A 44 13.11 -2.20 1.98
CA ALA A 44 13.99 -2.81 2.97
C ALA A 44 13.32 -3.98 3.71
N ILE A 45 12.04 -3.85 4.07
CA ILE A 45 11.28 -4.90 4.77
C ILE A 45 11.29 -6.20 3.96
N LEU A 46 11.09 -6.11 2.65
CA LEU A 46 10.98 -7.26 1.75
C LEU A 46 12.30 -7.59 1.03
N GLY A 47 13.34 -6.79 1.20
CA GLY A 47 14.61 -6.96 0.47
C GLY A 47 14.47 -6.74 -1.04
N LEU A 48 13.61 -5.82 -1.45
CA LEU A 48 13.37 -5.51 -2.86
C LEU A 48 14.44 -4.58 -3.41
N GLY A 49 14.92 -4.90 -4.61
CA GLY A 49 15.66 -3.99 -5.46
C GLY A 49 14.73 -3.17 -6.37
N GLU A 50 15.30 -2.16 -7.02
CA GLU A 50 14.57 -1.36 -8.01
C GLU A 50 14.11 -2.23 -9.19
N GLY A 51 12.87 -2.02 -9.64
CA GLY A 51 12.29 -2.77 -10.77
C GLY A 51 11.81 -4.18 -10.44
N GLU A 52 11.86 -4.62 -9.18
CA GLU A 52 11.49 -5.99 -8.80
C GLU A 52 10.00 -6.19 -8.55
N ALA A 53 9.31 -5.19 -8.00
CA ALA A 53 7.89 -5.28 -7.65
C ALA A 53 7.16 -3.97 -7.86
N HIS A 54 5.85 -4.02 -8.08
CA HIS A 54 5.00 -2.84 -7.90
C HIS A 54 4.76 -2.62 -6.40
N VAL A 55 4.87 -1.38 -5.94
CA VAL A 55 4.57 -1.00 -4.56
C VAL A 55 3.50 0.09 -4.56
N ILE A 56 2.32 -0.26 -4.11
CA ILE A 56 1.15 0.62 -4.01
C ILE A 56 0.95 0.97 -2.54
N ARG A 57 0.75 2.25 -2.22
CA ARG A 57 0.60 2.69 -0.83
C ARG A 57 -0.58 3.64 -0.68
N ASN A 58 -1.34 3.44 0.40
CA ASN A 58 -2.44 4.32 0.79
C ASN A 58 -2.57 4.41 2.32
N ALA A 59 -3.54 5.18 2.79
CA ALA A 59 -3.86 5.23 4.22
C ALA A 59 -4.42 3.87 4.68
N GLY A 60 -3.66 3.19 5.52
CA GLY A 60 -4.02 1.90 6.10
C GLY A 60 -3.62 0.66 5.29
N GLY A 61 -3.20 0.79 4.05
CA GLY A 61 -2.94 -0.36 3.18
C GLY A 61 -4.21 -1.12 2.79
N VAL A 62 -5.36 -0.48 2.86
CA VAL A 62 -6.68 -1.07 2.58
C VAL A 62 -6.92 -1.24 1.09
N ILE A 63 -7.74 -2.20 0.72
CA ILE A 63 -8.12 -2.42 -0.68
C ILE A 63 -9.40 -1.64 -0.99
N THR A 64 -9.25 -0.52 -1.67
CA THR A 64 -10.34 0.27 -2.22
C THR A 64 -10.48 0.03 -3.72
N ASP A 65 -11.42 0.71 -4.38
CA ASP A 65 -11.60 0.60 -5.83
C ASP A 65 -10.34 1.00 -6.62
N ASP A 66 -9.56 1.95 -6.11
CA ASP A 66 -8.32 2.36 -6.77
C ASP A 66 -7.23 1.29 -6.67
N GLU A 67 -7.12 0.59 -5.55
CA GLU A 67 -6.19 -0.53 -5.40
C GLU A 67 -6.61 -1.71 -6.30
N ILE A 68 -7.90 -2.01 -6.42
CA ILE A 68 -8.40 -2.99 -7.39
C ILE A 68 -8.04 -2.58 -8.83
N ARG A 69 -8.25 -1.32 -9.19
CA ARG A 69 -7.85 -0.78 -10.49
C ARG A 69 -6.35 -0.97 -10.73
N SER A 70 -5.55 -0.58 -9.78
CA SER A 70 -4.08 -0.65 -9.86
C SER A 70 -3.58 -2.09 -9.95
N LEU A 71 -4.14 -3.00 -9.14
CA LEU A 71 -3.81 -4.43 -9.17
C LEU A 71 -4.24 -5.09 -10.50
N ALA A 72 -5.41 -4.71 -11.04
CA ALA A 72 -5.87 -5.20 -12.33
C ALA A 72 -4.91 -4.80 -13.47
N ILE A 73 -4.44 -3.55 -13.49
CA ILE A 73 -3.42 -3.06 -14.42
C ILE A 73 -2.11 -3.82 -14.23
N SER A 74 -1.66 -3.95 -12.99
CA SER A 74 -0.44 -4.66 -12.61
C SER A 74 -0.43 -6.09 -13.14
N GLN A 75 -1.51 -6.83 -12.99
CA GLN A 75 -1.61 -8.22 -13.44
C GLN A 75 -1.83 -8.35 -14.95
N ARG A 76 -2.81 -7.60 -15.50
CA ARG A 76 -3.25 -7.76 -16.88
C ARG A 76 -2.29 -7.19 -17.92
N LEU A 77 -1.64 -6.08 -17.60
CA LEU A 77 -0.77 -5.37 -18.52
C LEU A 77 0.72 -5.53 -18.21
N LEU A 78 1.07 -5.77 -16.94
CA LEU A 78 2.46 -5.75 -16.47
C LEU A 78 2.92 -7.07 -15.85
N GLY A 79 2.08 -8.11 -15.91
CA GLY A 79 2.47 -9.50 -15.69
C GLY A 79 2.69 -9.92 -14.25
N THR A 80 2.22 -9.16 -13.24
CA THR A 80 2.29 -9.61 -11.85
C THR A 80 1.30 -10.75 -11.59
N ARG A 81 1.59 -11.60 -10.60
CA ARG A 81 0.79 -12.77 -10.26
C ARG A 81 0.56 -12.92 -8.75
N GLU A 82 1.52 -12.48 -7.94
CA GLU A 82 1.44 -12.53 -6.49
C GLU A 82 1.05 -11.18 -5.92
N ILE A 83 0.29 -11.19 -4.83
CA ILE A 83 -0.13 -9.98 -4.11
C ILE A 83 0.24 -10.14 -2.64
N ILE A 84 0.97 -9.15 -2.13
CA ILE A 84 1.34 -9.03 -0.73
C ILE A 84 0.65 -7.81 -0.13
N LEU A 85 -0.10 -8.00 0.97
CA LEU A 85 -0.73 -6.93 1.72
C LEU A 85 0.01 -6.71 3.03
N ILE A 86 0.35 -5.46 3.36
CA ILE A 86 1.06 -5.11 4.58
C ILE A 86 0.34 -4.00 5.34
N HIS A 87 -0.30 -4.38 6.44
CA HIS A 87 -0.73 -3.49 7.52
C HIS A 87 0.37 -3.39 8.57
N HIS A 88 0.20 -2.61 9.62
CA HIS A 88 1.21 -2.49 10.66
C HIS A 88 0.58 -2.17 12.02
N THR A 89 1.30 -2.50 13.09
CA THR A 89 0.93 -2.13 14.45
C THR A 89 1.00 -0.61 14.62
N ASP A 90 0.27 -0.08 15.59
CA ASP A 90 0.22 1.35 15.89
C ASP A 90 -0.17 2.21 14.66
N CYS A 91 -1.12 1.72 13.86
CA CYS A 91 -1.61 2.41 12.68
C CYS A 91 -2.56 3.56 13.05
N GLY A 92 -2.38 4.71 12.38
CA GLY A 92 -3.28 5.85 12.55
C GLY A 92 -4.74 5.53 12.24
N MET A 93 -5.02 4.55 11.38
CA MET A 93 -6.38 4.11 11.04
C MET A 93 -7.12 3.46 12.20
N LEU A 94 -6.44 3.09 13.28
CA LEU A 94 -7.03 2.59 14.52
C LEU A 94 -7.49 3.71 15.46
N THR A 95 -7.20 4.97 15.17
CA THR A 95 -7.34 6.11 16.11
C THR A 95 -8.60 6.94 15.90
N PHE A 96 -9.38 6.69 14.87
CA PHE A 96 -10.58 7.46 14.54
C PHE A 96 -11.66 6.57 13.94
N THR A 97 -12.89 7.12 13.82
CA THR A 97 -13.98 6.50 13.07
C THR A 97 -14.24 7.29 11.78
N ASP A 98 -14.76 6.64 10.76
CA ASP A 98 -15.16 7.30 9.52
C ASP A 98 -16.15 8.43 9.75
N ASP A 99 -17.13 8.20 10.61
CA ASP A 99 -18.17 9.20 10.90
C ASP A 99 -17.60 10.44 11.56
N ASP A 100 -16.73 10.29 12.55
CA ASP A 100 -16.11 11.42 13.24
C ASP A 100 -15.21 12.23 12.30
N PHE A 101 -14.38 11.54 11.53
CA PHE A 101 -13.46 12.16 10.58
C PHE A 101 -14.20 12.91 9.46
N LYS A 102 -15.15 12.24 8.82
CA LYS A 102 -15.94 12.84 7.73
C LYS A 102 -16.86 13.95 8.24
N GLY A 103 -17.38 13.81 9.47
CA GLY A 103 -18.17 14.85 10.15
C GLY A 103 -17.34 16.11 10.40
N ALA A 104 -16.12 15.98 10.89
CA ALA A 104 -15.22 17.11 11.09
C ALA A 104 -14.91 17.86 9.78
N ILE A 105 -14.68 17.12 8.69
CA ILE A 105 -14.50 17.74 7.36
C ILE A 105 -15.77 18.48 6.91
N GLN A 106 -16.94 17.89 7.13
CA GLN A 106 -18.21 18.53 6.80
C GLN A 106 -18.43 19.81 7.59
N ASP A 107 -18.10 19.81 8.88
CA ASP A 107 -18.22 21.00 9.75
C ASP A 107 -17.31 22.13 9.28
N GLU A 108 -16.10 21.80 8.82
CA GLU A 108 -15.13 22.78 8.32
C GLU A 108 -15.47 23.29 6.92
N THR A 109 -15.84 22.39 6.01
CA THR A 109 -15.98 22.71 4.58
C THR A 109 -17.41 22.88 4.09
N GLY A 110 -18.40 22.44 4.87
CA GLY A 110 -19.81 22.35 4.46
C GLY A 110 -20.14 21.15 3.58
N ILE A 111 -19.15 20.28 3.27
CA ILE A 111 -19.33 19.13 2.36
C ILE A 111 -18.86 17.86 3.05
N LYS A 112 -19.75 16.87 3.19
CA LYS A 112 -19.36 15.54 3.66
C LYS A 112 -18.72 14.74 2.52
N PRO A 113 -17.48 14.23 2.70
CA PRO A 113 -16.84 13.41 1.69
C PRO A 113 -17.67 12.17 1.32
N ALA A 114 -17.77 11.87 0.02
CA ALA A 114 -18.51 10.70 -0.46
C ALA A 114 -17.72 9.39 -0.30
N TRP A 115 -16.39 9.45 -0.25
CA TRP A 115 -15.55 8.28 -0.07
C TRP A 115 -15.59 7.75 1.38
N SER A 116 -15.31 6.46 1.56
CA SER A 116 -15.04 5.86 2.86
C SER A 116 -13.60 6.14 3.27
N ALA A 117 -13.36 6.55 4.53
CA ALA A 117 -12.01 6.68 5.06
C ALA A 117 -11.37 5.31 5.35
N GLU A 118 -12.19 4.28 5.51
CA GLU A 118 -11.76 2.89 5.75
C GLU A 118 -11.03 2.70 7.09
N ALA A 119 -11.36 3.49 8.12
CA ALA A 119 -10.85 3.26 9.47
C ALA A 119 -11.25 1.87 9.97
N PHE A 120 -10.40 1.25 10.76
CA PHE A 120 -10.64 -0.08 11.29
C PHE A 120 -10.26 -0.19 12.77
N ARG A 121 -10.81 -1.19 13.47
CA ARG A 121 -10.56 -1.43 14.88
C ARG A 121 -9.67 -2.64 15.16
N ASP A 122 -9.60 -3.57 14.22
CA ASP A 122 -8.85 -4.81 14.31
C ASP A 122 -7.99 -4.97 13.06
N LEU A 123 -6.67 -5.04 13.26
CA LEU A 123 -5.70 -5.15 12.17
C LEU A 123 -5.84 -6.43 11.38
N ASP A 124 -5.93 -7.56 12.07
CA ASP A 124 -5.99 -8.87 11.43
C ASP A 124 -7.28 -9.03 10.64
N GLU A 125 -8.39 -8.55 11.19
CA GLU A 125 -9.68 -8.61 10.51
C GLU A 125 -9.68 -7.72 9.25
N ASP A 126 -9.06 -6.55 9.31
CA ASP A 126 -8.97 -5.68 8.14
C ASP A 126 -8.06 -6.27 7.05
N VAL A 127 -6.99 -6.96 7.42
CA VAL A 127 -6.18 -7.73 6.46
C VAL A 127 -7.03 -8.81 5.79
N ARG A 128 -7.79 -9.59 6.55
CA ARG A 128 -8.69 -10.63 6.01
C ARG A 128 -9.74 -10.03 5.08
N GLN A 129 -10.33 -8.91 5.47
CA GLN A 129 -11.30 -8.19 4.65
C GLN A 129 -10.68 -7.70 3.33
N SER A 130 -9.46 -7.20 3.37
CA SER A 130 -8.72 -6.76 2.19
C SER A 130 -8.44 -7.93 1.24
N VAL A 131 -8.00 -9.07 1.76
CA VAL A 131 -7.85 -10.31 0.97
C VAL A 131 -9.19 -10.72 0.35
N ALA A 132 -10.27 -10.73 1.14
CA ALA A 132 -11.59 -11.09 0.67
C ALA A 132 -12.10 -10.17 -0.46
N ARG A 133 -11.83 -8.87 -0.40
CA ARG A 133 -12.18 -7.92 -1.47
C ARG A 133 -11.46 -8.24 -2.78
N ILE A 134 -10.19 -8.61 -2.74
CA ILE A 134 -9.45 -9.03 -3.93
C ILE A 134 -10.03 -10.32 -4.49
N LEU A 135 -10.27 -11.32 -3.64
CA LEU A 135 -10.84 -12.60 -4.03
C LEU A 135 -12.21 -12.46 -4.68
N ALA A 136 -13.05 -11.55 -4.18
CA ALA A 136 -14.39 -11.28 -4.69
C ALA A 136 -14.39 -10.47 -6.00
N SER A 137 -13.31 -9.79 -6.33
CA SER A 137 -13.26 -8.92 -7.52
C SER A 137 -13.17 -9.76 -8.80
N PRO A 138 -14.07 -9.55 -9.78
CA PRO A 138 -13.98 -10.22 -11.08
C PRO A 138 -12.86 -9.65 -11.96
N PHE A 139 -12.26 -8.52 -11.57
CA PHE A 139 -11.26 -7.82 -12.36
C PHE A 139 -9.84 -8.34 -12.15
N ILE A 140 -9.61 -9.08 -11.07
CA ILE A 140 -8.32 -9.64 -10.69
C ILE A 140 -8.23 -11.08 -11.23
N PRO A 141 -7.37 -11.36 -12.23
CA PRO A 141 -7.32 -12.69 -12.87
C PRO A 141 -6.52 -13.73 -12.06
N HIS A 142 -5.47 -13.33 -11.35
CA HIS A 142 -4.61 -14.24 -10.59
C HIS A 142 -4.82 -14.04 -9.09
N LYS A 143 -5.36 -15.07 -8.42
CA LYS A 143 -5.77 -15.04 -7.01
C LYS A 143 -5.18 -16.17 -6.17
N ASP A 144 -4.29 -16.96 -6.75
CA ASP A 144 -3.74 -18.17 -6.10
C ASP A 144 -2.75 -17.83 -5.00
N GLU A 145 -2.04 -16.70 -5.15
CA GLU A 145 -1.00 -16.24 -4.23
C GLU A 145 -1.31 -14.82 -3.73
N ILE A 146 -2.21 -14.75 -2.75
CA ILE A 146 -2.54 -13.50 -2.03
C ILE A 146 -2.25 -13.73 -0.55
N ARG A 147 -1.29 -12.99 0.00
CA ARG A 147 -0.89 -13.13 1.40
C ARG A 147 -0.92 -11.80 2.12
N GLY A 148 -1.43 -11.80 3.34
CA GLY A 148 -1.59 -10.61 4.18
C GLY A 148 -0.72 -10.67 5.43
N PHE A 149 -0.16 -9.53 5.81
CA PHE A 149 0.78 -9.40 6.91
C PHE A 149 0.50 -8.17 7.75
N VAL A 150 0.86 -8.25 9.03
CA VAL A 150 0.97 -7.10 9.93
C VAL A 150 2.44 -6.92 10.27
N PHE A 151 2.99 -5.77 9.90
CA PHE A 151 4.35 -5.35 10.26
C PHE A 151 4.36 -4.80 11.70
N ASP A 152 5.22 -5.33 12.52
CA ASP A 152 5.42 -4.85 13.89
C ASP A 152 6.44 -3.70 13.87
N VAL A 153 5.98 -2.47 14.15
CA VAL A 153 6.83 -1.28 14.12
C VAL A 153 7.86 -1.22 15.24
N ILE A 154 7.78 -2.13 16.22
CA ILE A 154 8.76 -2.24 17.32
C ILE A 154 9.87 -3.23 16.96
N THR A 155 9.51 -4.37 16.41
CA THR A 155 10.44 -5.48 16.15
C THR A 155 10.93 -5.55 14.71
N GLY A 156 10.22 -4.91 13.77
CA GLY A 156 10.51 -5.00 12.34
C GLY A 156 10.11 -6.33 11.71
N LYS A 157 9.31 -7.15 12.37
CA LYS A 157 8.86 -8.44 11.85
C LYS A 157 7.54 -8.31 11.10
N LEU A 158 7.41 -9.09 10.02
CA LEU A 158 6.13 -9.37 9.37
C LEU A 158 5.49 -10.60 10.00
N ASN A 159 4.26 -10.44 10.50
CA ASN A 159 3.44 -11.52 11.03
C ASN A 159 2.32 -11.81 10.04
N GLU A 160 2.28 -13.04 9.54
CA GLU A 160 1.27 -13.43 8.57
C GLU A 160 -0.10 -13.58 9.23
N VAL A 161 -1.13 -13.08 8.55
CA VAL A 161 -2.53 -13.21 8.94
C VAL A 161 -3.18 -14.27 8.06
N SER A 162 -3.66 -15.32 8.70
CA SER A 162 -4.38 -16.44 8.06
C SER A 162 -5.90 -16.20 8.04
#